data_57deb7d0da8e577c30018ee1ea242639
#
_entry.id   57deb7d0da8e577c30018ee1ea242639
#
_cell.length_a   1.000
_cell.length_b   1.000
_cell.length_c   1.000
_cell.angle_alpha   90.00
_cell.angle_beta   90.00
_cell.angle_gamma   90.00
#
_symmetry.space_group_name_H-M   'P 1'
#
loop_
_entity.id
_entity.type
_entity.pdbx_description
1 polymer ?
#
loop_
_entity_poly.entity_id
_entity_poly.type
_entity_poly.pdbx_seq_one_letter_code
_entity_poly.pdbx_strand_id
1 'polypeptide(L)'
;MYDNAQSSLKGMITGEPNAPVRHTWRQVHERARQVAGGLAAAGVGRGDAVAVLAGEPVEIAPTAQGIWMRGGSLTMLHQPTPRTDLQRWAEETTAVINMIEATAVVVSDPFMAAAPLLVQLGMPVLTIEQLLDSRSIEPVETDDADVALLQLTSGSTG
;
A
#
# COMPACT_ATOMS: atom_id res chain seq x y z
N MET A 1 -1.70 -18.97 2.81
CA MET A 1 -1.05 -17.84 3.51
C MET A 1 -1.94 -17.31 4.62
N TYR A 2 -3.17 -16.96 4.34
CA TYR A 2 -4.08 -16.29 5.28
C TYR A 2 -4.55 -17.17 6.44
N ASP A 3 -4.82 -18.47 6.22
CA ASP A 3 -5.26 -19.40 7.26
C ASP A 3 -4.23 -19.56 8.38
N ASN A 4 -2.95 -19.53 8.03
CA ASN A 4 -1.85 -19.62 8.98
C ASN A 4 -1.67 -18.34 9.81
N ALA A 5 -2.08 -17.17 9.32
CA ALA A 5 -1.96 -15.93 10.05
C ALA A 5 -2.87 -15.89 11.28
N GLN A 6 -4.06 -16.48 11.20
CA GLN A 6 -5.04 -16.47 12.29
C GLN A 6 -4.61 -17.30 13.51
N SER A 7 -3.85 -18.38 13.29
CA SER A 7 -3.38 -19.29 14.33
C SER A 7 -1.93 -19.04 14.76
N SER A 8 -1.19 -18.19 14.05
CA SER A 8 0.23 -17.96 14.30
C SER A 8 0.47 -17.09 15.53
N LEU A 9 1.35 -17.56 16.41
CA LEU A 9 1.91 -16.78 17.53
C LEU A 9 3.08 -15.87 17.09
N LYS A 10 3.53 -16.00 15.84
CA LYS A 10 4.57 -15.15 15.24
C LYS A 10 3.98 -13.81 14.81
N GLY A 11 4.85 -12.89 14.49
CA GLY A 11 4.44 -11.54 14.06
C GLY A 11 5.63 -10.72 13.57
N MET A 12 5.37 -9.46 13.35
CA MET A 12 6.39 -8.45 13.07
C MET A 12 6.70 -7.64 14.34
N ILE A 13 7.87 -7.07 14.39
CA ILE A 13 8.31 -6.16 15.44
C ILE A 13 8.65 -4.83 14.78
N THR A 14 8.10 -3.76 15.32
CA THR A 14 8.37 -2.37 14.91
C THR A 14 8.86 -1.57 16.11
N GLY A 15 9.10 -0.29 15.92
CA GLY A 15 9.59 0.61 16.97
C GLY A 15 11.10 0.57 17.15
N GLU A 16 11.57 1.29 18.15
CA GLU A 16 13.00 1.40 18.44
C GLU A 16 13.52 0.13 19.16
N PRO A 17 14.81 -0.19 19.04
CA PRO A 17 15.38 -1.40 19.66
C PRO A 17 15.18 -1.48 21.17
N ASN A 18 15.08 -0.33 21.86
CA ASN A 18 14.83 -0.23 23.31
C ASN A 18 13.33 -0.09 23.66
N ALA A 19 12.48 0.04 22.67
CA ALA A 19 11.02 0.11 22.82
C ALA A 19 10.29 -0.65 21.69
N PRO A 20 10.54 -1.97 21.56
CA PRO A 20 9.96 -2.76 20.48
C PRO A 20 8.44 -2.92 20.66
N VAL A 21 7.70 -2.78 19.57
CA VAL A 21 6.26 -3.03 19.51
C VAL A 21 6.00 -4.28 18.69
N ARG A 22 5.33 -5.26 19.29
CA ARG A 22 5.02 -6.54 18.64
C ARG A 22 3.60 -6.52 18.07
N HIS A 23 3.48 -6.89 16.80
CA HIS A 23 2.22 -7.09 16.10
C HIS A 23 2.12 -8.55 15.67
N THR A 24 1.10 -9.28 16.13
CA THR A 24 0.88 -10.65 15.68
C THR A 24 0.42 -10.65 14.21
N TRP A 25 0.69 -11.75 13.49
CA TRP A 25 0.19 -11.89 12.12
C TRP A 25 -1.34 -11.85 12.07
N ARG A 26 -2.03 -12.27 13.13
CA ARG A 26 -3.48 -12.12 13.25
C ARG A 26 -3.91 -10.65 13.19
N GLN A 27 -3.25 -9.78 13.96
CA GLN A 27 -3.55 -8.34 13.97
C GLN A 27 -3.26 -7.69 12.61
N VAL A 28 -2.12 -8.03 11.99
CA VAL A 28 -1.77 -7.55 10.65
C VAL A 28 -2.82 -7.99 9.63
N HIS A 29 -3.21 -9.28 9.68
CA HIS A 29 -4.21 -9.84 8.78
C HIS A 29 -5.60 -9.21 8.96
N GLU A 30 -6.04 -8.95 10.18
CA GLU A 30 -7.33 -8.30 10.43
C GLU A 30 -7.36 -6.88 9.85
N ARG A 31 -6.29 -6.11 10.04
CA ARG A 31 -6.14 -4.80 9.40
C ARG A 31 -6.10 -4.90 7.87
N ALA A 32 -5.44 -5.92 7.34
CA ALA A 32 -5.40 -6.17 5.91
C ALA A 32 -6.80 -6.43 5.32
N ARG A 33 -7.67 -7.13 6.04
CA ARG A 33 -9.07 -7.35 5.63
C ARG A 33 -9.88 -6.05 5.58
N GLN A 34 -9.64 -5.12 6.52
CA GLN A 34 -10.24 -3.78 6.49
C GLN A 34 -9.73 -2.97 5.30
N VAL A 35 -8.40 -2.96 5.10
CA VAL A 35 -7.78 -2.31 3.92
C VAL A 35 -8.36 -2.87 2.63
N ALA A 36 -8.49 -4.20 2.51
CA ALA A 36 -9.10 -4.82 1.34
C ALA A 36 -10.56 -4.38 1.13
N GLY A 37 -11.32 -4.20 2.21
CA GLY A 37 -12.68 -3.67 2.17
C GLY A 37 -12.73 -2.23 1.66
N GLY A 38 -11.84 -1.37 2.13
CA GLY A 38 -11.71 0.02 1.68
C GLY A 38 -11.31 0.12 0.21
N LEU A 39 -10.34 -0.69 -0.21
CA LEU A 39 -9.93 -0.79 -1.61
C LEU A 39 -11.08 -1.27 -2.50
N ALA A 40 -11.87 -2.26 -2.05
CA ALA A 40 -13.06 -2.72 -2.77
C ALA A 40 -14.10 -1.60 -2.91
N ALA A 41 -14.36 -0.84 -1.84
CA ALA A 41 -15.28 0.30 -1.88
C ALA A 41 -14.79 1.42 -2.81
N ALA A 42 -13.48 1.57 -2.97
CA ALA A 42 -12.87 2.49 -3.93
C ALA A 42 -12.79 1.94 -5.37
N GLY A 43 -13.32 0.75 -5.63
CA GLY A 43 -13.38 0.15 -6.97
C GLY A 43 -12.15 -0.69 -7.35
N VAL A 44 -11.18 -0.88 -6.44
CA VAL A 44 -10.00 -1.71 -6.71
C VAL A 44 -10.41 -3.19 -6.76
N GLY A 45 -10.08 -3.88 -7.83
CA GLY A 45 -10.38 -5.28 -8.10
C GLY A 45 -9.17 -6.11 -8.48
N ARG A 46 -9.44 -7.34 -8.94
CA ARG A 46 -8.38 -8.24 -9.42
C ARG A 46 -7.72 -7.67 -10.67
N GLY A 47 -6.39 -7.71 -10.70
CA GLY A 47 -5.57 -7.22 -11.79
C GLY A 47 -5.25 -5.72 -11.72
N ASP A 48 -5.88 -4.98 -10.82
CA ASP A 48 -5.58 -3.56 -10.65
C ASP A 48 -4.23 -3.33 -9.98
N ALA A 49 -3.56 -2.24 -10.39
CA ALA A 49 -2.34 -1.79 -9.73
C ALA A 49 -2.66 -0.74 -8.66
N VAL A 50 -2.02 -0.85 -7.51
CA VAL A 50 -2.12 0.11 -6.40
C VAL A 50 -0.73 0.62 -6.07
N ALA A 51 -0.54 1.92 -6.18
CA ALA A 51 0.67 2.60 -5.74
C ALA A 51 0.59 2.91 -4.24
N VAL A 52 1.70 2.79 -3.51
CA VAL A 52 1.74 3.01 -2.06
C VAL A 52 2.87 3.94 -1.69
N LEU A 53 2.54 5.00 -0.96
CA LEU A 53 3.45 5.96 -0.37
C LEU A 53 3.26 5.93 1.16
N ALA A 54 4.00 5.05 1.83
CA ALA A 54 3.92 4.83 3.27
C ALA A 54 5.31 4.64 3.87
N GLY A 55 5.52 5.08 5.10
CA GLY A 55 6.81 5.00 5.78
C GLY A 55 6.88 3.90 6.83
N GLU A 56 5.77 3.63 7.50
CA GLU A 56 5.75 2.77 8.67
C GLU A 56 5.44 1.30 8.33
N PRO A 57 6.31 0.36 8.73
CA PRO A 57 6.08 -1.08 8.47
C PRO A 57 4.74 -1.60 8.99
N VAL A 58 4.22 -1.02 10.09
CA VAL A 58 2.92 -1.36 10.68
C VAL A 58 1.74 -0.99 9.78
N GLU A 59 1.94 -0.09 8.83
CA GLU A 59 0.97 0.31 7.82
C GLU A 59 1.22 -0.37 6.47
N ILE A 60 2.49 -0.49 6.09
CA ILE A 60 2.89 -1.12 4.83
C ILE A 60 2.44 -2.59 4.77
N ALA A 61 2.68 -3.36 5.85
CA ALA A 61 2.39 -4.79 5.85
C ALA A 61 0.89 -5.12 5.67
N PRO A 62 -0.06 -4.52 6.41
CA PRO A 62 -1.48 -4.77 6.18
C PRO A 62 -1.97 -4.19 4.84
N THR A 63 -1.39 -3.06 4.36
CA THR A 63 -1.74 -2.49 3.06
C THR A 63 -1.35 -3.43 1.93
N ALA A 64 -0.12 -3.95 1.93
CA ALA A 64 0.32 -4.93 0.95
C ALA A 64 -0.57 -6.18 0.93
N GLN A 65 -0.86 -6.74 2.10
CA GLN A 65 -1.75 -7.90 2.20
C GLN A 65 -3.17 -7.56 1.73
N GLY A 66 -3.70 -6.38 2.05
CA GLY A 66 -5.02 -5.93 1.61
C GLY A 66 -5.13 -5.81 0.09
N ILE A 67 -4.08 -5.28 -0.56
CA ILE A 67 -3.99 -5.20 -2.03
C ILE A 67 -4.00 -6.62 -2.63
N TRP A 68 -3.20 -7.55 -2.10
CA TRP A 68 -3.17 -8.94 -2.57
C TRP A 68 -4.47 -9.67 -2.30
N MET A 69 -5.18 -9.38 -1.21
CA MET A 69 -6.52 -9.91 -0.94
C MET A 69 -7.55 -9.46 -1.98
N ARG A 70 -7.31 -8.35 -2.67
CA ARG A 70 -8.11 -7.87 -3.80
C ARG A 70 -7.66 -8.45 -5.14
N GLY A 71 -6.57 -9.24 -5.17
CA GLY A 71 -5.95 -9.72 -6.41
C GLY A 71 -5.26 -8.61 -7.19
N GLY A 72 -4.91 -7.51 -6.51
CA GLY A 72 -4.19 -6.38 -7.09
C GLY A 72 -2.68 -6.51 -6.95
N SER A 73 -1.94 -5.71 -7.72
CA SER A 73 -0.49 -5.56 -7.64
C SER A 73 -0.09 -4.34 -6.81
N LEU A 74 0.97 -4.49 -6.01
CA LEU A 74 1.55 -3.44 -5.20
C LEU A 74 2.71 -2.77 -5.93
N THR A 75 2.81 -1.43 -5.88
CA THR A 75 4.03 -0.68 -6.22
C THR A 75 4.36 0.31 -5.11
N MET A 76 5.55 0.16 -4.51
CA MET A 76 6.04 1.16 -3.57
C MET A 76 6.59 2.37 -4.33
N LEU A 77 6.04 3.55 -4.06
CA LEU A 77 6.51 4.79 -4.64
C LEU A 77 7.81 5.27 -3.97
N HIS A 78 8.61 6.01 -4.74
CA HIS A 78 9.80 6.64 -4.20
C HIS A 78 9.43 7.71 -3.17
N GLN A 79 9.97 7.59 -1.96
CA GLN A 79 9.66 8.49 -0.85
C GLN A 79 10.40 9.83 -1.00
N PRO A 80 9.70 10.97 -0.90
CA PRO A 80 10.37 12.27 -0.88
C PRO A 80 11.13 12.45 0.43
N THR A 81 12.28 13.07 0.33
CA THR A 81 13.11 13.47 1.48
C THR A 81 12.89 14.95 1.80
N PRO A 82 13.32 15.47 2.97
CA PRO A 82 13.24 16.90 3.29
C PRO A 82 13.97 17.84 2.31
N ARG A 83 14.85 17.29 1.46
CA ARG A 83 15.60 18.04 0.43
C ARG A 83 15.02 17.89 -0.98
N THR A 84 13.95 17.10 -1.11
CA THR A 84 13.34 16.81 -2.41
C THR A 84 12.53 18.03 -2.87
N ASP A 85 12.70 18.43 -4.12
CA ASP A 85 11.77 19.34 -4.79
C ASP A 85 10.44 18.60 -4.98
N LEU A 86 9.44 18.98 -4.18
CA LEU A 86 8.16 18.28 -4.14
C LEU A 86 7.38 18.40 -5.45
N GLN A 87 7.53 19.51 -6.18
CA GLN A 87 6.84 19.67 -7.45
C GLN A 87 7.39 18.69 -8.49
N ARG A 88 8.71 18.65 -8.64
CA ARG A 88 9.38 17.71 -9.54
C ARG A 88 9.12 16.27 -9.14
N TRP A 89 9.20 15.96 -7.84
CA TRP A 89 8.90 14.64 -7.32
C TRP A 89 7.48 14.20 -7.67
N ALA A 90 6.50 15.09 -7.53
CA ALA A 90 5.11 14.79 -7.85
C ALA A 90 4.89 14.54 -9.34
N GLU A 91 5.56 15.28 -10.21
CA GLU A 91 5.52 15.06 -11.67
C GLU A 91 6.12 13.70 -12.05
N GLU A 92 7.30 13.37 -11.50
CA GLU A 92 7.97 12.07 -11.71
C GLU A 92 7.13 10.92 -11.16
N THR A 93 6.54 11.09 -9.96
CA THR A 93 5.67 10.12 -9.32
C THR A 93 4.37 9.90 -10.11
N THR A 94 3.78 10.97 -10.64
CA THR A 94 2.61 10.89 -11.52
C THR A 94 2.91 10.11 -12.80
N ALA A 95 4.08 10.30 -13.37
CA ALA A 95 4.50 9.54 -14.55
C ALA A 95 4.60 8.02 -14.25
N VAL A 96 5.11 7.67 -13.06
CA VAL A 96 5.16 6.27 -12.59
C VAL A 96 3.75 5.71 -12.38
N ILE A 97 2.87 6.43 -11.70
CA ILE A 97 1.49 6.02 -11.44
C ILE A 97 0.74 5.75 -12.74
N ASN A 98 0.92 6.63 -13.74
CA ASN A 98 0.33 6.46 -15.06
C ASN A 98 0.96 5.28 -15.82
N MET A 99 2.27 5.06 -15.72
CA MET A 99 2.98 3.96 -16.37
C MET A 99 2.50 2.59 -15.89
N ILE A 100 2.20 2.46 -14.60
CA ILE A 100 1.67 1.21 -14.02
C ILE A 100 0.14 1.14 -14.08
N GLU A 101 -0.52 2.14 -14.65
CA GLU A 101 -1.98 2.26 -14.73
C GLU A 101 -2.66 2.09 -13.37
N ALA A 102 -2.11 2.75 -12.33
CA ALA A 102 -2.61 2.58 -10.99
C ALA A 102 -4.06 3.05 -10.83
N THR A 103 -4.91 2.18 -10.32
CA THR A 103 -6.32 2.47 -10.00
C THR A 103 -6.43 3.34 -8.74
N ALA A 104 -5.49 3.22 -7.82
CA ALA A 104 -5.46 4.02 -6.59
C ALA A 104 -4.03 4.28 -6.10
N VAL A 105 -3.87 5.36 -5.35
CA VAL A 105 -2.65 5.70 -4.60
C VAL A 105 -3.00 5.71 -3.12
N VAL A 106 -2.37 4.82 -2.35
CA VAL A 106 -2.53 4.78 -0.89
C VAL A 106 -1.42 5.61 -0.25
N VAL A 107 -1.80 6.59 0.57
CA VAL A 107 -0.86 7.49 1.26
C VAL A 107 -1.04 7.37 2.77
N SER A 108 0.06 7.39 3.51
CA SER A 108 0.08 7.47 4.97
C SER A 108 1.21 8.35 5.51
N ASP A 109 1.26 8.51 6.81
CA ASP A 109 2.37 9.19 7.46
C ASP A 109 3.72 8.51 7.17
N PRO A 110 4.77 9.30 7.07
CA PRO A 110 4.86 10.76 7.21
C PRO A 110 4.56 11.54 5.91
N PHE A 111 3.97 10.91 4.88
CA PHE A 111 3.82 11.48 3.53
C PHE A 111 2.45 12.11 3.25
N MET A 112 1.60 12.27 4.26
CA MET A 112 0.27 12.87 4.11
C MET A 112 0.29 14.27 3.48
N ALA A 113 1.37 15.03 3.68
CA ALA A 113 1.54 16.35 3.06
C ALA A 113 1.64 16.31 1.52
N ALA A 114 1.98 15.16 0.93
CA ALA A 114 2.02 14.97 -0.52
C ALA A 114 0.63 14.67 -1.13
N ALA A 115 -0.34 14.20 -0.35
CA ALA A 115 -1.65 13.80 -0.84
C ALA A 115 -2.40 14.90 -1.61
N PRO A 116 -2.48 16.18 -1.13
CA PRO A 116 -3.15 17.24 -1.87
C PRO A 116 -2.54 17.48 -3.26
N LEU A 117 -1.22 17.37 -3.38
CA LEU A 117 -0.52 17.57 -4.65
C LEU A 117 -0.85 16.45 -5.64
N LEU A 118 -0.86 15.20 -5.19
CA LEU A 118 -1.26 14.06 -6.03
C LEU A 118 -2.72 14.16 -6.46
N VAL A 119 -3.62 14.61 -5.58
CA VAL A 119 -5.03 14.87 -5.93
C VAL A 119 -5.15 15.97 -6.99
N GLN A 120 -4.40 17.07 -6.87
CA GLN A 120 -4.39 18.15 -7.87
C GLN A 120 -3.91 17.66 -9.25
N LEU A 121 -3.05 16.66 -9.28
CA LEU A 121 -2.58 16.01 -10.51
C LEU A 121 -3.55 14.93 -11.03
N GLY A 122 -4.74 14.81 -10.42
CA GLY A 122 -5.82 13.92 -10.86
C GLY A 122 -5.67 12.46 -10.37
N MET A 123 -4.80 12.21 -9.40
CA MET A 123 -4.60 10.86 -8.86
C MET A 123 -5.70 10.48 -7.87
N PRO A 124 -6.25 9.26 -7.94
CA PRO A 124 -7.22 8.75 -6.97
C PRO A 124 -6.51 8.37 -5.66
N VAL A 125 -6.40 9.34 -4.75
CA VAL A 125 -5.69 9.19 -3.47
C VAL A 125 -6.62 8.67 -2.38
N LEU A 126 -6.18 7.63 -1.66
CA LEU A 126 -6.81 7.04 -0.48
C LEU A 126 -5.85 7.14 0.71
N THR A 127 -6.36 7.38 1.89
CA THR A 127 -5.55 7.31 3.11
C THR A 127 -5.71 5.96 3.80
N ILE A 128 -4.68 5.52 4.52
CA ILE A 128 -4.78 4.27 5.29
C ILE A 128 -5.89 4.36 6.35
N GLU A 129 -6.10 5.52 6.95
CA GLU A 129 -7.19 5.76 7.89
C GLU A 129 -8.57 5.49 7.26
N GLN A 130 -8.82 6.04 6.07
CA GLN A 130 -10.04 5.78 5.30
C GLN A 130 -10.24 4.29 4.99
N LEU A 131 -9.15 3.60 4.63
CA LEU A 131 -9.20 2.18 4.33
C LEU A 131 -9.51 1.32 5.57
N LEU A 132 -8.93 1.68 6.73
CA LEU A 132 -9.13 0.96 8.00
C LEU A 132 -10.53 1.18 8.62
N ASP A 133 -11.23 2.24 8.25
CA ASP A 133 -12.62 2.50 8.68
C ASP A 133 -13.65 1.68 7.86
N SER A 134 -13.18 0.79 7.02
CA SER A 134 -14.01 -0.01 6.14
C SER A 134 -14.33 -1.38 6.73
N ARG A 135 -15.43 -1.97 6.23
CA ARG A 135 -15.81 -3.34 6.60
C ARG A 135 -14.78 -4.35 6.10
N SER A 136 -14.33 -5.23 6.98
CA SER A 136 -13.48 -6.37 6.62
C SER A 136 -14.15 -7.27 5.57
N ILE A 137 -13.35 -7.71 4.59
CA ILE A 137 -13.80 -8.66 3.56
C ILE A 137 -12.88 -9.87 3.50
N GLU A 138 -13.34 -10.93 2.87
CA GLU A 138 -12.53 -12.11 2.56
C GLU A 138 -11.69 -11.88 1.30
N PRO A 139 -10.53 -12.56 1.17
CA PRO A 139 -9.72 -12.51 -0.03
C PRO A 139 -10.49 -13.01 -1.26
N VAL A 140 -10.26 -12.37 -2.41
CA VAL A 140 -10.72 -12.92 -3.69
C VAL A 140 -9.82 -14.08 -4.12
N GLU A 141 -10.33 -14.94 -4.97
CA GLU A 141 -9.53 -15.99 -5.59
C GLU A 141 -8.51 -15.39 -6.55
N THR A 142 -7.25 -15.83 -6.42
CA THR A 142 -6.11 -15.38 -7.23
C THR A 142 -5.45 -16.57 -7.92
N ASP A 143 -4.73 -16.31 -9.00
CA ASP A 143 -3.97 -17.28 -9.78
C ASP A 143 -2.46 -17.04 -9.59
N ASP A 144 -1.64 -18.08 -9.79
CA ASP A 144 -0.17 -17.98 -9.74
C ASP A 144 0.40 -17.04 -10.82
N ALA A 145 -0.37 -16.78 -11.87
CA ALA A 145 -0.01 -15.84 -12.93
C ALA A 145 -0.40 -14.37 -12.62
N ASP A 146 -1.16 -14.12 -11.56
CA ASP A 146 -1.54 -12.75 -11.18
C ASP A 146 -0.30 -11.97 -10.70
N VAL A 147 -0.17 -10.72 -11.17
CA VAL A 147 0.94 -9.85 -10.75
C VAL A 147 0.70 -9.39 -9.31
N ALA A 148 1.62 -9.72 -8.42
CA ALA A 148 1.54 -9.31 -7.00
C ALA A 148 2.36 -8.05 -6.68
N LEU A 149 3.44 -7.80 -7.43
CA LEU A 149 4.37 -6.69 -7.18
C LEU A 149 4.91 -6.16 -8.51
N LEU A 150 4.87 -4.84 -8.67
CA LEU A 150 5.62 -4.10 -9.68
C LEU A 150 6.68 -3.27 -8.97
N GLN A 151 7.95 -3.60 -9.18
CA GLN A 151 9.05 -2.91 -8.51
C GLN A 151 9.73 -1.94 -9.46
N LEU A 152 9.82 -0.68 -9.01
CA LEU A 152 10.62 0.33 -9.70
C LEU A 152 12.09 0.03 -9.46
N THR A 153 12.85 -0.05 -10.54
CA THR A 153 14.31 -0.14 -10.48
C THR A 153 14.90 1.21 -10.88
N SER A 154 16.04 1.60 -10.29
CA SER A 154 16.86 2.67 -10.81
C SER A 154 17.46 2.19 -12.13
N GLY A 155 16.64 2.19 -13.19
CA GLY A 155 17.11 1.85 -14.53
C GLY A 155 18.20 2.81 -14.92
N SER A 156 19.37 2.31 -15.25
CA SER A 156 20.28 3.04 -16.09
C SER A 156 19.56 3.23 -17.41
N THR A 157 18.97 4.40 -17.63
CA THR A 157 18.65 4.84 -18.98
C THR A 157 19.96 4.93 -19.73
N GLY A 158 20.28 3.86 -20.44
CA GLY A 158 21.37 3.86 -21.41
C GLY A 158 21.02 4.75 -22.58
#